data_cb9dfeaaf4cc98e7f3977b008c99a41d
#
_entry.id   cb9dfeaaf4cc98e7f3977b008c99a41d
#
_cell.length_a   1.000
_cell.length_b   1.000
_cell.length_c   1.000
_cell.angle_alpha   90.00
_cell.angle_beta   90.00
_cell.angle_gamma   90.00
#
_symmetry.space_group_name_H-M   'P 1'
#
loop_
_entity.id
_entity.type
_entity.pdbx_description
1 polymer ?
#
loop_
_entity_poly.entity_id
_entity_poly.type
_entity_poly.pdbx_seq_one_letter_code
_entity_poly.pdbx_strand_id
1 'polypeptide(L)'
;MHNQLQISKKNETFPYVWVPNGLRGTLGATVSKIDSKTGRELARYRVCPPNIVADPSRTTVDLKGNCWISNRTCGTIVKIGLYEAGQAIDRNKNGFIDTSRDLNNNGVIEDSETLPWGKDECVLYEIVLIPEKEYTYIPGEPHDYADDYYHPGPRGIAVDADNNVWIGCYGSRKYYYVEGASGEIMKTVNVSPHTPYGATIDRNGILWSAGLNGMDLLRIDPTANPLKQSRIYLGHDVYGIALDYKSNLFVSGWTTRMLSKVNVSFKNGKKIWSRKKPELSGARGVTCMDNGDIWVSASHSGLVVRYSNEGTRTATLAFKNQPSGSAIDTDGKLWIFCREDSRIFRVDPKTNKIDLVKDIVGSGGHYTYSDMTGIISRTITTRVGDWVVTYDSDAADTIWKRVSWKSDEPEGTSIKASVRSSNDNKKWSRWEDVSNGGRLSSDQRGRYLQIWTTLQIKKGSKSPILYDLTITSSL
;
A
#
# COMPACT_ATOMS: atom_id res chain seq x y z
N MET A 1 11.51 28.61 -20.58
CA MET A 1 10.97 27.48 -19.77
C MET A 1 9.93 28.11 -18.86
N HIS A 2 8.76 27.58 -18.85
CA HIS A 2 7.69 28.12 -18.01
C HIS A 2 7.85 27.54 -16.60
N ASN A 3 7.79 28.38 -15.58
CA ASN A 3 7.71 27.96 -14.18
C ASN A 3 6.36 27.27 -13.96
N GLN A 4 6.33 25.96 -14.08
CA GLN A 4 5.13 25.15 -13.90
C GLN A 4 5.48 23.76 -13.35
N LEU A 5 4.58 23.18 -12.57
CA LEU A 5 4.69 21.83 -12.07
C LEU A 5 3.74 20.90 -12.83
N GLN A 6 4.24 19.73 -13.19
CA GLN A 6 3.50 18.64 -13.83
C GLN A 6 3.92 17.31 -13.22
N ILE A 7 3.08 16.29 -13.37
CA ILE A 7 3.43 14.94 -12.95
C ILE A 7 4.60 14.42 -13.80
N SER A 8 5.66 13.97 -13.11
CA SER A 8 6.82 13.35 -13.74
C SER A 8 6.41 12.11 -14.56
N LYS A 9 7.15 11.84 -15.64
CA LYS A 9 7.02 10.57 -16.36
C LYS A 9 7.77 9.43 -15.65
N LYS A 10 8.67 9.76 -14.73
CA LYS A 10 9.39 8.79 -13.91
C LYS A 10 8.48 8.31 -12.78
N ASN A 11 8.51 7.01 -12.55
CA ASN A 11 7.74 6.42 -11.46
C ASN A 11 8.47 6.66 -10.14
N GLU A 12 7.81 7.33 -9.23
CA GLU A 12 8.32 7.61 -7.90
C GLU A 12 7.22 7.31 -6.87
N THR A 13 7.62 6.69 -5.77
CA THR A 13 6.77 6.44 -4.60
C THR A 13 7.56 6.84 -3.34
N PHE A 14 7.09 6.46 -2.18
CA PHE A 14 7.84 6.66 -0.95
C PHE A 14 9.03 5.69 -0.87
N PRO A 15 10.20 6.13 -0.35
CA PRO A 15 11.41 5.30 -0.30
C PRO A 15 11.36 4.25 0.83
N TYR A 16 10.20 3.62 1.01
CA TYR A 16 9.95 2.64 2.08
C TYR A 16 9.35 1.36 1.54
N VAL A 17 9.69 0.27 2.22
CA VAL A 17 9.09 -1.04 2.02
C VAL A 17 8.46 -1.46 3.35
N TRP A 18 7.17 -1.82 3.32
CA TRP A 18 6.44 -2.24 4.50
C TRP A 18 6.33 -3.76 4.55
N VAL A 19 6.94 -4.36 5.58
CA VAL A 19 7.13 -5.81 5.69
C VAL A 19 6.37 -6.34 6.88
N PRO A 20 5.37 -7.21 6.68
CA PRO A 20 4.70 -7.88 7.80
C PRO A 20 5.63 -8.89 8.47
N ASN A 21 5.63 -8.90 9.78
CA ASN A 21 6.42 -9.80 10.62
C ASN A 21 5.48 -10.72 11.41
N GLY A 22 5.66 -11.98 11.23
CA GLY A 22 4.92 -12.99 11.94
C GLY A 22 4.71 -14.24 11.10
N LEU A 23 5.02 -15.37 11.67
CA LEU A 23 4.64 -16.67 11.17
C LEU A 23 3.24 -17.03 11.66
N ARG A 24 2.65 -18.00 10.99
CA ARG A 24 1.38 -18.60 11.39
C ARG A 24 1.44 -19.05 12.86
N GLY A 25 0.51 -18.51 13.68
CA GLY A 25 0.45 -18.79 15.11
C GLY A 25 1.34 -17.92 16.00
N THR A 26 2.05 -16.94 15.44
CA THR A 26 2.85 -15.99 16.24
C THR A 26 1.94 -14.99 16.95
N LEU A 27 2.11 -14.87 18.27
CA LEU A 27 1.46 -13.86 19.10
C LEU A 27 2.12 -12.49 18.91
N GLY A 28 1.33 -11.42 19.02
CA GLY A 28 1.84 -10.06 19.07
C GLY A 28 2.54 -9.61 17.80
N ALA A 29 1.98 -9.93 16.64
CA ALA A 29 2.55 -9.62 15.32
C ALA A 29 2.80 -8.12 15.08
N THR A 30 3.74 -7.83 14.19
CA THR A 30 4.18 -6.47 13.86
C THR A 30 4.29 -6.26 12.35
N VAL A 31 4.50 -5.00 11.95
CA VAL A 31 4.93 -4.61 10.60
C VAL A 31 6.14 -3.69 10.70
N SER A 32 7.15 -3.92 9.88
CA SER A 32 8.36 -3.10 9.80
C SER A 32 8.32 -2.13 8.64
N LYS A 33 8.77 -0.90 8.88
CA LYS A 33 9.06 0.10 7.85
C LYS A 33 10.55 0.08 7.55
N ILE A 34 10.91 -0.24 6.32
CA ILE A 34 12.29 -0.42 5.86
C ILE A 34 12.64 0.72 4.90
N ASP A 35 13.77 1.36 5.09
CA ASP A 35 14.35 2.28 4.11
C ASP A 35 14.80 1.49 2.87
N SER A 36 14.23 1.81 1.70
CA SER A 36 14.48 1.05 0.48
C SER A 36 15.89 1.24 -0.09
N LYS A 37 16.61 2.31 0.30
CA LYS A 37 17.98 2.55 -0.16
C LYS A 37 19.00 1.77 0.65
N THR A 38 18.85 1.77 1.96
CA THR A 38 19.83 1.21 2.90
C THR A 38 19.46 -0.15 3.46
N GLY A 39 18.18 -0.52 3.41
CA GLY A 39 17.63 -1.71 4.06
C GLY A 39 17.54 -1.59 5.58
N ARG A 40 17.76 -0.40 6.15
CA ARG A 40 17.60 -0.18 7.58
C ARG A 40 16.14 -0.29 7.98
N GLU A 41 15.88 -0.94 9.10
CA GLU A 41 14.57 -0.87 9.75
C GLU A 41 14.47 0.47 10.48
N LEU A 42 13.47 1.28 10.09
CA LEU A 42 13.26 2.62 10.63
C LEU A 42 12.23 2.65 11.75
N ALA A 43 11.30 1.70 11.73
CA ALA A 43 10.24 1.57 12.73
C ALA A 43 9.62 0.18 12.66
N ARG A 44 9.05 -0.27 13.78
CA ARG A 44 8.28 -1.51 13.87
C ARG A 44 7.02 -1.26 14.69
N TYR A 45 5.87 -1.48 14.09
CA TYR A 45 4.57 -1.20 14.69
C TYR A 45 3.84 -2.49 15.07
N ARG A 46 3.26 -2.56 16.27
CA ARG A 46 2.34 -3.64 16.62
C ARG A 46 1.05 -3.50 15.82
N VAL A 47 0.54 -4.62 15.34
CA VAL A 47 -0.69 -4.67 14.53
C VAL A 47 -1.83 -5.40 15.22
N CYS A 48 -1.61 -5.83 16.44
CA CYS A 48 -2.61 -6.45 17.34
C CYS A 48 -2.11 -6.43 18.78
N PRO A 49 -2.94 -6.73 19.77
CA PRO A 49 -2.53 -7.01 21.15
C PRO A 49 -1.51 -8.17 21.22
N PRO A 50 -0.66 -8.20 22.27
CA PRO A 50 0.44 -9.16 22.37
C PRO A 50 -0.03 -10.62 22.57
N ASN A 51 -1.25 -10.85 23.04
CA ASN A 51 -1.84 -12.16 23.26
C ASN A 51 -2.70 -12.67 22.10
N ILE A 52 -2.74 -11.95 20.99
CA ILE A 52 -3.55 -12.29 19.81
C ILE A 52 -2.67 -12.85 18.69
N VAL A 53 -3.16 -13.89 18.03
CA VAL A 53 -2.60 -14.41 16.78
C VAL A 53 -3.21 -13.63 15.62
N ALA A 54 -2.46 -12.67 15.07
CA ALA A 54 -2.94 -11.85 13.96
C ALA A 54 -2.59 -12.45 12.59
N ASP A 55 -1.42 -13.05 12.47
CA ASP A 55 -0.90 -13.63 11.22
C ASP A 55 -0.94 -12.63 10.05
N PRO A 56 -0.25 -11.46 10.16
CA PRO A 56 -0.27 -10.41 9.16
C PRO A 56 0.27 -10.93 7.83
N SER A 57 -0.39 -10.58 6.72
CA SER A 57 -0.06 -11.23 5.46
C SER A 57 -0.01 -10.33 4.23
N ARG A 58 -0.70 -9.22 4.23
CA ARG A 58 -0.74 -8.30 3.11
C ARG A 58 -0.55 -6.89 3.62
N THR A 59 0.36 -6.18 2.97
CA THR A 59 0.47 -4.74 3.11
C THR A 59 0.15 -4.08 1.79
N THR A 60 -0.50 -2.93 1.81
CA THR A 60 -0.57 -2.00 0.69
C THR A 60 -0.28 -0.60 1.18
N VAL A 61 0.21 0.25 0.30
CA VAL A 61 0.56 1.62 0.66
C VAL A 61 -0.37 2.57 -0.09
N ASP A 62 -1.00 3.45 0.67
CA ASP A 62 -1.95 4.39 0.11
C ASP A 62 -1.26 5.61 -0.54
N LEU A 63 -2.03 6.49 -1.16
CA LEU A 63 -1.50 7.64 -1.90
C LEU A 63 -0.79 8.67 -1.00
N LYS A 64 -1.01 8.63 0.31
CA LYS A 64 -0.33 9.46 1.32
C LYS A 64 0.87 8.75 1.97
N GLY A 65 1.17 7.51 1.55
CA GLY A 65 2.28 6.72 2.08
C GLY A 65 1.95 5.89 3.30
N ASN A 66 0.70 5.89 3.75
CA ASN A 66 0.28 5.09 4.90
C ASN A 66 0.24 3.61 4.54
N CYS A 67 0.65 2.77 5.47
CA CYS A 67 0.58 1.32 5.34
C CYS A 67 -0.78 0.80 5.81
N TRP A 68 -1.39 -0.05 5.00
CA TRP A 68 -2.54 -0.86 5.38
C TRP A 68 -2.09 -2.31 5.50
N ILE A 69 -2.31 -2.91 6.66
CA ILE A 69 -1.88 -4.29 6.96
C ILE A 69 -3.07 -5.16 7.30
N SER A 70 -3.17 -6.31 6.63
CA SER A 70 -4.23 -7.29 6.88
C SER A 70 -3.79 -8.34 7.88
N ASN A 71 -4.57 -8.50 8.95
CA ASN A 71 -4.44 -9.51 9.98
C ASN A 71 -5.40 -10.66 9.66
N ARG A 72 -4.89 -11.70 9.02
CA ARG A 72 -5.75 -12.74 8.41
C ARG A 72 -6.39 -13.68 9.42
N THR A 73 -5.82 -13.87 10.61
CA THR A 73 -6.38 -14.79 11.61
C THR A 73 -7.39 -14.09 12.51
N CYS A 74 -7.08 -12.91 13.04
CA CYS A 74 -8.03 -12.17 13.88
C CYS A 74 -9.04 -11.32 13.08
N GLY A 75 -8.94 -11.30 11.76
CA GLY A 75 -9.97 -10.69 10.89
C GLY A 75 -9.98 -9.17 10.89
N THR A 76 -8.84 -8.52 11.09
CA THR A 76 -8.77 -7.06 11.17
C THR A 76 -7.87 -6.47 10.10
N ILE A 77 -8.02 -5.17 9.86
CA ILE A 77 -7.12 -4.33 9.08
C ILE A 77 -6.65 -3.20 9.97
N VAL A 78 -5.34 -2.92 9.93
CA VAL A 78 -4.74 -1.78 10.64
C VAL A 78 -4.17 -0.80 9.65
N LYS A 79 -4.40 0.49 9.87
CA LYS A 79 -3.78 1.57 9.12
C LYS A 79 -2.70 2.23 9.96
N ILE A 80 -1.49 2.34 9.39
CA ILE A 80 -0.33 2.97 10.00
C ILE A 80 0.07 4.18 9.17
N GLY A 81 0.08 5.34 9.81
CA GLY A 81 0.45 6.60 9.18
C GLY A 81 1.94 6.71 8.89
N LEU A 82 2.28 7.33 7.78
CA LEU A 82 3.65 7.67 7.46
C LEU A 82 4.10 8.88 8.29
N TYR A 83 4.94 8.63 9.30
CA TYR A 83 5.44 9.66 10.22
C TYR A 83 6.11 10.84 9.49
N GLU A 84 6.96 10.55 8.51
CA GLU A 84 7.71 11.55 7.75
C GLU A 84 6.81 12.46 6.91
N ALA A 85 5.61 11.97 6.56
CA ALA A 85 4.58 12.75 5.87
C ALA A 85 3.60 13.43 6.85
N GLY A 86 3.87 13.38 8.17
CA GLY A 86 3.00 13.95 9.19
C GLY A 86 1.64 13.24 9.31
N GLN A 87 1.57 11.98 8.91
CA GLN A 87 0.36 11.17 9.00
C GLN A 87 0.30 10.45 10.36
N ALA A 88 0.05 11.23 11.43
CA ALA A 88 -0.04 10.72 12.79
C ALA A 88 -1.08 11.53 13.58
N ILE A 89 -1.49 11.02 14.74
CA ILE A 89 -2.48 11.68 15.62
C ILE A 89 -1.90 11.79 17.02
N ASP A 90 -1.54 13.01 17.43
CA ASP A 90 -1.16 13.31 18.83
C ASP A 90 -2.39 13.13 19.73
N ARG A 91 -2.55 11.92 20.26
CA ARG A 91 -3.74 11.54 21.07
C ARG A 91 -3.64 12.01 22.49
N ASN A 92 -2.43 12.02 23.06
CA ASN A 92 -2.18 12.45 24.42
C ASN A 92 -2.00 13.97 24.55
N LYS A 93 -1.97 14.70 23.41
CA LYS A 93 -1.88 16.16 23.31
C LYS A 93 -0.63 16.75 23.99
N ASN A 94 0.48 15.98 23.96
CA ASN A 94 1.74 16.45 24.54
C ASN A 94 2.57 17.32 23.56
N GLY A 95 2.10 17.49 22.32
CA GLY A 95 2.75 18.26 21.25
C GLY A 95 3.87 17.50 20.52
N PHE A 96 4.00 16.20 20.76
CA PHE A 96 4.92 15.30 20.06
C PHE A 96 4.15 14.11 19.52
N ILE A 97 4.72 13.41 18.57
CA ILE A 97 4.19 12.14 18.11
C ILE A 97 4.98 11.01 18.77
N ASP A 98 4.32 10.29 19.65
CA ASP A 98 4.87 9.11 20.29
C ASP A 98 4.73 7.92 19.36
N THR A 99 5.84 7.45 18.79
CA THR A 99 5.85 6.39 17.78
C THR A 99 7.10 5.51 17.88
N SER A 100 6.90 4.24 17.57
CA SER A 100 7.98 3.26 17.46
C SER A 100 8.98 3.68 16.39
N ARG A 101 10.27 3.71 16.74
CA ARG A 101 11.35 4.07 15.83
C ARG A 101 12.71 3.66 16.38
N ASP A 102 13.72 3.59 15.52
CA ASP A 102 15.13 3.39 15.87
C ASP A 102 15.66 4.60 16.66
N LEU A 103 15.59 4.54 17.99
CA LEU A 103 15.96 5.65 18.89
C LEU A 103 17.47 5.76 19.08
N ASN A 104 18.16 4.63 19.08
CA ASN A 104 19.60 4.56 19.28
C ASN A 104 20.40 4.64 17.98
N ASN A 105 19.69 4.66 16.83
CA ASN A 105 20.24 4.80 15.49
C ASN A 105 21.18 3.63 15.06
N ASN A 106 20.95 2.43 15.58
CA ASN A 106 21.74 1.24 15.27
C ASN A 106 21.22 0.47 14.03
N GLY A 107 20.01 0.80 13.54
CA GLY A 107 19.37 0.18 12.38
C GLY A 107 18.66 -1.14 12.68
N VAL A 108 18.40 -1.42 13.95
CA VAL A 108 17.62 -2.54 14.48
C VAL A 108 16.55 -1.97 15.39
N ILE A 109 15.33 -2.46 15.31
CA ILE A 109 14.26 -2.08 16.23
C ILE A 109 14.17 -3.13 17.33
N GLU A 110 14.45 -2.72 18.55
CA GLU A 110 14.39 -3.55 19.74
C GLU A 110 13.00 -3.47 20.39
N ASP A 111 12.69 -4.39 21.31
CA ASP A 111 11.39 -4.39 22.00
C ASP A 111 11.15 -3.10 22.79
N SER A 112 12.22 -2.50 23.34
CA SER A 112 12.17 -1.20 24.05
C SER A 112 11.85 -0.02 23.14
N GLU A 113 12.03 -0.16 21.84
CA GLU A 113 11.77 0.85 20.80
C GLU A 113 10.43 0.65 20.08
N THR A 114 9.73 -0.46 20.43
CA THR A 114 8.40 -0.79 19.90
C THR A 114 7.34 -0.48 20.96
N LEU A 115 6.51 0.53 20.70
CA LEU A 115 5.46 0.92 21.64
C LEU A 115 4.40 -0.17 21.80
N PRO A 116 3.80 -0.31 22.99
CA PRO A 116 2.68 -1.22 23.23
C PRO A 116 1.50 -0.94 22.28
N TRP A 117 0.69 -1.97 22.03
CA TRP A 117 -0.55 -1.83 21.26
C TRP A 117 -1.42 -0.71 21.83
N GLY A 118 -1.96 0.13 20.96
CA GLY A 118 -2.79 1.28 21.33
C GLY A 118 -2.03 2.51 21.83
N LYS A 119 -0.71 2.46 21.96
CA LYS A 119 0.11 3.61 22.40
C LYS A 119 0.85 4.32 21.28
N ASP A 120 1.00 3.67 20.13
CA ASP A 120 1.69 4.25 18.98
C ASP A 120 0.74 5.18 18.21
N GLU A 121 1.10 6.43 18.08
CA GLU A 121 0.28 7.49 17.48
C GLU A 121 0.32 7.48 15.95
N CYS A 122 1.23 6.71 15.36
CA CYS A 122 1.18 6.38 13.94
C CYS A 122 0.22 5.23 13.63
N VAL A 123 -0.20 4.41 14.58
CA VAL A 123 -1.31 3.46 14.38
C VAL A 123 -2.61 4.25 14.39
N LEU A 124 -3.12 4.59 13.22
CA LEU A 124 -4.25 5.52 13.07
C LEU A 124 -5.57 4.91 13.50
N TYR A 125 -5.85 3.68 13.05
CA TYR A 125 -7.03 2.91 13.46
C TYR A 125 -6.91 1.43 13.07
N GLU A 126 -7.78 0.64 13.65
CA GLU A 126 -8.05 -0.75 13.31
C GLU A 126 -9.51 -0.90 12.88
N ILE A 127 -9.76 -1.73 11.88
CA ILE A 127 -11.10 -2.07 11.39
C ILE A 127 -11.33 -3.55 11.60
N VAL A 128 -12.38 -3.90 12.34
CA VAL A 128 -12.82 -5.29 12.52
C VAL A 128 -13.77 -5.65 11.39
N LEU A 129 -13.42 -6.68 10.62
CA LEU A 129 -14.20 -7.13 9.48
C LEU A 129 -15.03 -8.38 9.80
N ILE A 130 -14.87 -8.93 11.03
CA ILE A 130 -15.50 -10.14 11.46
C ILE A 130 -15.73 -10.11 12.97
N PRO A 131 -16.90 -10.57 13.42
CA PRO A 131 -18.18 -10.61 12.70
C PRO A 131 -18.58 -9.21 12.25
N GLU A 132 -19.62 -9.04 11.48
CA GLU A 132 -20.13 -7.76 10.96
C GLU A 132 -20.62 -6.83 12.09
N LYS A 133 -19.74 -6.52 13.04
CA LYS A 133 -20.02 -5.59 14.15
C LYS A 133 -19.47 -4.23 13.75
N GLU A 134 -20.25 -3.21 14.03
CA GLU A 134 -19.72 -1.85 14.07
C GLU A 134 -18.65 -1.79 15.17
N TYR A 135 -17.46 -1.40 14.80
CA TYR A 135 -16.34 -1.25 15.72
C TYR A 135 -15.64 0.08 15.48
N THR A 136 -15.48 0.83 16.57
CA THR A 136 -14.66 2.05 16.55
C THR A 136 -13.33 1.73 17.23
N TYR A 137 -12.23 1.94 16.53
CA TYR A 137 -10.91 1.79 17.13
C TYR A 137 -10.71 2.80 18.26
N ILE A 138 -10.53 2.27 19.46
CA ILE A 138 -10.14 3.03 20.64
C ILE A 138 -8.75 2.51 21.06
N PRO A 139 -7.69 3.32 21.00
CA PRO A 139 -6.36 2.88 21.32
C PRO A 139 -6.25 2.25 22.72
N GLY A 140 -5.75 1.01 22.78
CA GLY A 140 -5.57 0.26 24.02
C GLY A 140 -6.81 -0.47 24.55
N GLU A 141 -7.98 -0.25 23.97
CA GLU A 141 -9.19 -0.99 24.34
C GLU A 141 -9.23 -2.36 23.66
N PRO A 142 -9.59 -3.42 24.39
CA PRO A 142 -9.78 -4.73 23.80
C PRO A 142 -11.10 -4.79 23.02
N HIS A 143 -11.13 -5.58 21.97
CA HIS A 143 -12.35 -6.00 21.29
C HIS A 143 -12.37 -7.53 21.12
N ASP A 144 -13.49 -8.08 20.71
CA ASP A 144 -13.61 -9.51 20.44
C ASP A 144 -12.82 -9.88 19.18
N TYR A 145 -11.63 -10.44 19.36
CA TYR A 145 -10.87 -11.05 18.29
C TYR A 145 -11.42 -12.45 17.99
N ALA A 146 -11.38 -12.81 16.73
CA ALA A 146 -11.81 -14.13 16.33
C ALA A 146 -10.83 -15.20 16.81
N ASP A 147 -11.33 -16.17 17.58
CA ASP A 147 -10.53 -17.24 18.17
C ASP A 147 -10.21 -18.38 17.19
N ASP A 148 -10.92 -18.45 16.06
CA ASP A 148 -10.85 -19.59 15.15
C ASP A 148 -9.89 -19.34 13.98
N TYR A 149 -9.03 -20.33 13.75
CA TYR A 149 -8.00 -20.35 12.74
C TYR A 149 -8.53 -20.31 11.28
N TYR A 150 -9.78 -20.68 11.05
CA TYR A 150 -10.45 -20.67 9.75
C TYR A 150 -11.22 -19.40 9.44
N HIS A 151 -11.00 -18.34 10.20
CA HIS A 151 -11.75 -17.11 10.02
C HIS A 151 -11.63 -16.53 8.63
N PRO A 152 -12.70 -15.85 8.20
CA PRO A 152 -12.84 -15.23 6.89
C PRO A 152 -11.90 -14.05 6.64
N GLY A 153 -10.72 -14.04 7.26
CA GLY A 153 -9.77 -12.96 7.35
C GLY A 153 -9.38 -12.30 6.03
N PRO A 154 -8.97 -11.03 6.07
CA PRO A 154 -8.62 -10.25 4.90
C PRO A 154 -7.38 -10.80 4.19
N ARG A 155 -7.45 -10.81 2.84
CA ARG A 155 -6.37 -11.26 1.95
C ARG A 155 -6.09 -10.27 0.83
N GLY A 156 -7.05 -10.09 -0.07
CA GLY A 156 -6.93 -9.16 -1.17
C GLY A 156 -7.10 -7.73 -0.69
N ILE A 157 -6.13 -6.85 -0.94
CA ILE A 157 -6.19 -5.45 -0.55
C ILE A 157 -5.68 -4.59 -1.70
N ALA A 158 -6.40 -3.52 -2.04
CA ALA A 158 -6.02 -2.61 -3.11
C ALA A 158 -6.54 -1.19 -2.86
N VAL A 159 -5.72 -0.19 -3.14
CA VAL A 159 -6.04 1.24 -3.00
C VAL A 159 -6.51 1.80 -4.33
N ASP A 160 -7.60 2.57 -4.33
CA ASP A 160 -8.11 3.23 -5.52
C ASP A 160 -7.58 4.67 -5.70
N ALA A 161 -8.01 5.30 -6.78
CA ALA A 161 -7.59 6.66 -7.13
C ALA A 161 -8.14 7.76 -6.21
N ASP A 162 -9.12 7.44 -5.39
CA ASP A 162 -9.68 8.34 -4.37
C ASP A 162 -9.07 8.11 -2.98
N ASN A 163 -8.04 7.24 -2.92
CA ASN A 163 -7.36 6.83 -1.69
C ASN A 163 -8.23 6.01 -0.74
N ASN A 164 -9.27 5.39 -1.27
CA ASN A 164 -10.09 4.41 -0.55
C ASN A 164 -9.56 3.00 -0.77
N VAL A 165 -9.97 2.07 0.05
CA VAL A 165 -9.37 0.72 0.07
C VAL A 165 -10.43 -0.35 -0.11
N TRP A 166 -10.19 -1.24 -1.07
CA TRP A 166 -10.92 -2.48 -1.24
C TRP A 166 -10.24 -3.61 -0.47
N ILE A 167 -10.98 -4.27 0.40
CA ILE A 167 -10.50 -5.34 1.28
C ILE A 167 -11.32 -6.59 1.06
N GLY A 168 -10.68 -7.63 0.56
CA GLY A 168 -11.31 -8.92 0.27
C GLY A 168 -11.07 -9.93 1.38
N CYS A 169 -12.13 -10.47 1.95
CA CYS A 169 -12.10 -11.50 2.98
C CYS A 169 -12.37 -12.88 2.37
N TYR A 170 -11.39 -13.77 2.49
CA TYR A 170 -11.36 -15.08 1.86
C TYR A 170 -12.51 -16.00 2.30
N GLY A 171 -12.70 -16.17 3.59
CA GLY A 171 -13.71 -17.09 4.13
C GLY A 171 -15.14 -16.55 4.01
N SER A 172 -15.37 -15.26 4.28
CA SER A 172 -16.70 -14.64 4.15
C SER A 172 -17.12 -14.40 2.70
N ARG A 173 -16.16 -14.48 1.74
CA ARG A 173 -16.41 -14.21 0.32
C ARG A 173 -17.03 -12.86 0.07
N LYS A 174 -16.51 -11.83 0.77
CA LYS A 174 -16.96 -10.45 0.68
C LYS A 174 -15.79 -9.54 0.33
N TYR A 175 -16.11 -8.43 -0.33
CA TYR A 175 -15.25 -7.25 -0.38
C TYR A 175 -15.89 -6.14 0.44
N TYR A 176 -15.06 -5.46 1.21
CA TYR A 176 -15.40 -4.22 1.91
C TYR A 176 -14.73 -3.06 1.20
N TYR A 177 -15.48 -2.01 0.92
CA TYR A 177 -14.97 -0.75 0.40
C TYR A 177 -14.93 0.26 1.54
N VAL A 178 -13.75 0.72 1.87
CA VAL A 178 -13.45 1.48 3.09
C VAL A 178 -12.96 2.87 2.71
N GLU A 179 -13.50 3.90 3.36
CA GLU A 179 -12.99 5.25 3.25
C GLU A 179 -11.57 5.35 3.82
N GLY A 180 -10.62 5.80 3.00
CA GLY A 180 -9.22 5.83 3.40
C GLY A 180 -8.90 6.82 4.52
N ALA A 181 -9.71 7.85 4.73
CA ALA A 181 -9.49 8.85 5.77
C ALA A 181 -9.98 8.38 7.15
N SER A 182 -11.22 7.92 7.23
CA SER A 182 -11.90 7.57 8.49
C SER A 182 -11.82 6.10 8.87
N GLY A 183 -11.65 5.21 7.89
CA GLY A 183 -11.79 3.77 8.09
C GLY A 183 -13.24 3.27 8.06
N GLU A 184 -14.20 4.13 7.69
CA GLU A 184 -15.61 3.76 7.59
C GLU A 184 -15.83 2.76 6.44
N ILE A 185 -16.61 1.70 6.71
CA ILE A 185 -17.02 0.73 5.70
C ILE A 185 -18.18 1.33 4.90
N MET A 186 -17.88 1.90 3.74
CA MET A 186 -18.88 2.53 2.87
C MET A 186 -19.74 1.51 2.11
N LYS A 187 -19.20 0.32 1.84
CA LYS A 187 -19.91 -0.70 1.05
C LYS A 187 -19.41 -2.10 1.35
N THR A 188 -20.33 -3.06 1.45
CA THR A 188 -20.04 -4.49 1.52
C THR A 188 -20.59 -5.20 0.27
N VAL A 189 -19.75 -6.00 -0.38
CA VAL A 189 -20.07 -6.67 -1.65
C VAL A 189 -19.90 -8.17 -1.50
N ASN A 190 -20.98 -8.94 -1.62
CA ASN A 190 -20.91 -10.40 -1.70
C ASN A 190 -20.35 -10.81 -3.06
N VAL A 191 -19.33 -11.64 -3.09
CA VAL A 191 -18.66 -12.12 -4.30
C VAL A 191 -18.69 -13.65 -4.44
N SER A 192 -19.49 -14.32 -3.63
CA SER A 192 -19.65 -15.77 -3.69
C SER A 192 -19.97 -16.26 -5.13
N PRO A 193 -19.43 -17.40 -5.55
CA PRO A 193 -18.54 -18.34 -4.87
C PRO A 193 -17.04 -17.95 -4.93
N HIS A 194 -16.66 -16.77 -5.42
CA HIS A 194 -15.28 -16.32 -5.45
C HIS A 194 -14.72 -16.15 -4.01
N THR A 195 -13.46 -16.51 -3.84
CA THR A 195 -12.75 -16.46 -2.56
C THR A 195 -11.63 -15.42 -2.66
N PRO A 196 -11.85 -14.14 -2.28
CA PRO A 196 -10.87 -13.07 -2.46
C PRO A 196 -9.50 -13.38 -1.85
N TYR A 197 -8.44 -13.42 -2.69
CA TYR A 197 -7.11 -13.78 -2.22
C TYR A 197 -6.02 -12.79 -2.62
N GLY A 198 -5.96 -12.37 -3.88
CA GLY A 198 -5.16 -11.27 -4.38
C GLY A 198 -6.07 -10.20 -4.97
N ALA A 199 -5.64 -8.93 -4.94
CA ALA A 199 -6.40 -7.82 -5.49
C ALA A 199 -5.50 -6.77 -6.12
N THR A 200 -5.98 -6.12 -7.17
CA THR A 200 -5.38 -4.92 -7.78
C THR A 200 -6.47 -4.10 -8.46
N ILE A 201 -6.23 -2.80 -8.63
CA ILE A 201 -7.16 -1.89 -9.30
C ILE A 201 -6.49 -1.32 -10.55
N ASP A 202 -7.19 -1.33 -11.67
CA ASP A 202 -6.70 -0.75 -12.91
C ASP A 202 -6.99 0.75 -13.02
N ARG A 203 -6.46 1.40 -14.06
CA ARG A 203 -6.63 2.84 -14.32
C ARG A 203 -8.06 3.31 -14.58
N ASN A 204 -8.97 2.38 -14.78
CA ASN A 204 -10.40 2.67 -14.94
C ASN A 204 -11.15 2.50 -13.60
N GLY A 205 -10.45 2.25 -12.50
CA GLY A 205 -11.02 2.01 -11.19
C GLY A 205 -11.66 0.63 -11.03
N ILE A 206 -11.39 -0.29 -11.94
CA ILE A 206 -11.92 -1.66 -11.90
C ILE A 206 -11.08 -2.50 -10.95
N LEU A 207 -11.74 -3.12 -9.98
CA LEU A 207 -11.11 -4.09 -9.09
C LEU A 207 -11.01 -5.45 -9.77
N TRP A 208 -9.81 -6.01 -9.80
CA TRP A 208 -9.48 -7.36 -10.25
C TRP A 208 -9.05 -8.22 -9.08
N SER A 209 -9.63 -9.41 -8.95
CA SER A 209 -9.35 -10.31 -7.83
C SER A 209 -9.03 -11.72 -8.28
N ALA A 210 -7.95 -12.27 -7.72
CA ALA A 210 -7.61 -13.68 -7.78
C ALA A 210 -8.25 -14.42 -6.61
N GLY A 211 -8.74 -15.64 -6.86
CA GLY A 211 -9.38 -16.47 -5.84
C GLY A 211 -8.70 -17.83 -5.74
N LEU A 212 -8.24 -18.21 -4.55
CA LEU A 212 -7.42 -19.41 -4.35
C LEU A 212 -8.07 -20.70 -4.86
N ASN A 213 -9.37 -20.88 -4.65
CA ASN A 213 -10.09 -22.12 -4.96
C ASN A 213 -10.92 -22.04 -6.26
N GLY A 214 -10.80 -20.93 -6.99
CA GLY A 214 -11.49 -20.73 -8.27
C GLY A 214 -10.53 -20.83 -9.45
N MET A 215 -11.06 -21.05 -10.66
CA MET A 215 -10.29 -21.02 -11.90
C MET A 215 -10.55 -19.76 -12.70
N ASP A 216 -11.01 -18.72 -12.04
CA ASP A 216 -11.43 -17.47 -12.65
C ASP A 216 -10.87 -16.25 -11.92
N LEU A 217 -10.73 -15.16 -12.68
CA LEU A 217 -10.56 -13.82 -12.16
C LEU A 217 -11.93 -13.18 -11.97
N LEU A 218 -12.16 -12.60 -10.82
CA LEU A 218 -13.30 -11.72 -10.57
C LEU A 218 -12.94 -10.30 -11.02
N ARG A 219 -13.87 -9.66 -11.72
CA ARG A 219 -13.88 -8.25 -12.08
C ARG A 219 -15.04 -7.57 -11.37
N ILE A 220 -14.78 -6.50 -10.63
CA ILE A 220 -15.80 -5.65 -10.02
C ILE A 220 -15.68 -4.26 -10.62
N ASP A 221 -16.79 -3.76 -11.15
CA ASP A 221 -16.91 -2.40 -11.66
C ASP A 221 -17.71 -1.56 -10.65
N PRO A 222 -17.02 -0.78 -9.81
CA PRO A 222 -17.68 0.01 -8.76
C PRO A 222 -18.36 1.26 -9.31
N THR A 223 -18.05 1.67 -10.56
CA THR A 223 -18.62 2.87 -11.20
C THR A 223 -19.99 2.59 -11.80
N ALA A 224 -20.36 1.32 -12.01
CA ALA A 224 -21.67 0.93 -12.50
C ALA A 224 -22.73 1.02 -11.38
N ASN A 225 -23.90 1.49 -11.69
CA ASN A 225 -25.06 1.50 -10.77
C ASN A 225 -26.22 0.69 -11.38
N PRO A 226 -26.59 -0.48 -10.84
CA PRO A 226 -25.94 -1.17 -9.71
C PRO A 226 -24.52 -1.66 -10.06
N LEU A 227 -23.69 -1.86 -9.04
CA LEU A 227 -22.35 -2.41 -9.15
C LEU A 227 -22.34 -3.69 -10.00
N LYS A 228 -21.41 -3.81 -10.96
CA LYS A 228 -21.32 -4.97 -11.85
C LYS A 228 -20.18 -5.89 -11.49
N GLN A 229 -20.48 -7.19 -11.44
CA GLN A 229 -19.49 -8.25 -11.31
C GLN A 229 -19.46 -9.10 -12.58
N SER A 230 -18.27 -9.52 -12.98
CA SER A 230 -18.07 -10.49 -14.07
C SER A 230 -16.83 -11.32 -13.79
N ARG A 231 -16.67 -12.43 -14.53
CA ARG A 231 -15.57 -13.36 -14.35
C ARG A 231 -14.91 -13.72 -15.65
N ILE A 232 -13.59 -13.96 -15.60
CA ILE A 232 -12.81 -14.47 -16.73
C ILE A 232 -12.29 -15.83 -16.33
N TYR A 233 -12.75 -16.87 -17.01
CA TYR A 233 -12.26 -18.22 -16.79
C TYR A 233 -10.86 -18.39 -17.39
N LEU A 234 -9.89 -18.75 -16.56
CA LEU A 234 -8.50 -18.97 -16.98
C LEU A 234 -8.16 -20.45 -17.23
N GLY A 235 -8.93 -21.37 -16.66
CA GLY A 235 -8.71 -22.81 -16.79
C GLY A 235 -7.65 -23.37 -15.84
N HIS A 236 -7.23 -22.59 -14.85
CA HIS A 236 -6.32 -23.00 -13.79
C HIS A 236 -6.59 -22.19 -12.52
N ASP A 237 -6.12 -22.68 -11.38
CA ASP A 237 -6.20 -21.96 -10.11
C ASP A 237 -5.50 -20.61 -10.19
N VAL A 238 -6.05 -19.58 -9.56
CA VAL A 238 -5.57 -18.21 -9.61
C VAL A 238 -5.15 -17.77 -8.21
N TYR A 239 -3.90 -17.33 -8.02
CA TYR A 239 -3.35 -17.03 -6.72
C TYR A 239 -2.74 -15.63 -6.63
N GLY A 240 -1.55 -15.43 -7.18
CA GLY A 240 -0.89 -14.13 -7.27
C GLY A 240 -1.39 -13.33 -8.47
N ILE A 241 -1.44 -12.03 -8.32
CA ILE A 241 -1.95 -11.10 -9.32
C ILE A 241 -1.09 -9.83 -9.34
N ALA A 242 -0.74 -9.36 -10.53
CA ALA A 242 -0.06 -8.08 -10.71
C ALA A 242 -0.46 -7.43 -12.02
N LEU A 243 -0.48 -6.10 -12.04
CA LEU A 243 -0.83 -5.29 -13.19
C LEU A 243 0.41 -4.53 -13.68
N ASP A 244 0.63 -4.49 -15.00
CA ASP A 244 1.66 -3.68 -15.62
C ASP A 244 1.14 -2.33 -16.15
N TYR A 245 2.05 -1.46 -16.56
CA TYR A 245 1.73 -0.14 -17.12
C TYR A 245 0.96 -0.18 -18.43
N LYS A 246 0.96 -1.32 -19.12
CA LYS A 246 0.28 -1.52 -20.41
C LYS A 246 -1.08 -2.18 -20.25
N SER A 247 -1.62 -2.19 -19.03
CA SER A 247 -2.90 -2.82 -18.70
C SER A 247 -2.91 -4.33 -18.96
N ASN A 248 -1.77 -5.00 -18.74
CA ASN A 248 -1.71 -6.44 -18.70
C ASN A 248 -1.69 -6.92 -17.26
N LEU A 249 -2.60 -7.81 -16.94
CA LEU A 249 -2.71 -8.48 -15.67
C LEU A 249 -2.03 -9.85 -15.77
N PHE A 250 -1.08 -10.12 -14.89
CA PHE A 250 -0.42 -11.41 -14.79
C PHE A 250 -0.92 -12.17 -13.57
N VAL A 251 -1.17 -13.46 -13.74
CA VAL A 251 -1.79 -14.32 -12.73
C VAL A 251 -1.03 -15.62 -12.62
N SER A 252 -0.60 -15.96 -11.41
CA SER A 252 0.05 -17.24 -11.11
C SER A 252 -0.94 -18.27 -10.57
N GLY A 253 -0.71 -19.54 -10.89
CA GLY A 253 -1.42 -20.69 -10.35
C GLY A 253 -0.60 -21.43 -9.30
N TRP A 254 -1.14 -21.58 -8.09
CA TRP A 254 -0.49 -22.21 -6.97
C TRP A 254 -0.17 -23.70 -7.18
N THR A 255 -1.20 -24.47 -7.54
CA THR A 255 -1.10 -25.94 -7.71
C THR A 255 -0.78 -26.31 -9.14
N THR A 256 -1.31 -25.57 -10.09
CA THR A 256 -1.24 -25.89 -11.52
C THR A 256 0.07 -25.49 -12.18
N ARG A 257 0.89 -24.68 -11.50
CA ARG A 257 2.15 -24.13 -12.06
C ARG A 257 1.91 -23.32 -13.34
N MET A 258 0.78 -22.67 -13.44
CA MET A 258 0.42 -21.86 -14.59
C MET A 258 0.81 -20.40 -14.39
N LEU A 259 1.07 -19.71 -15.49
CA LEU A 259 1.17 -18.28 -15.57
C LEU A 259 0.31 -17.80 -16.72
N SER A 260 -0.55 -16.82 -16.46
CA SER A 260 -1.46 -16.26 -17.44
C SER A 260 -1.28 -14.76 -17.59
N LYS A 261 -1.53 -14.26 -18.80
CA LYS A 261 -1.61 -12.84 -19.16
C LYS A 261 -3.03 -12.52 -19.64
N VAL A 262 -3.61 -11.49 -19.03
CA VAL A 262 -4.95 -10.97 -19.37
C VAL A 262 -4.80 -9.49 -19.67
N ASN A 263 -5.31 -9.02 -20.81
CA ASN A 263 -5.33 -7.59 -21.09
C ASN A 263 -6.63 -6.98 -20.58
N VAL A 264 -6.55 -6.04 -19.64
CA VAL A 264 -7.68 -5.41 -18.96
C VAL A 264 -8.18 -4.14 -19.64
N SER A 265 -7.55 -3.69 -20.73
CA SER A 265 -8.08 -2.58 -21.55
C SER A 265 -9.37 -2.96 -22.28
N PHE A 266 -9.59 -4.24 -22.53
CA PHE A 266 -10.86 -4.74 -23.07
C PHE A 266 -11.94 -4.68 -22.00
N LYS A 267 -13.16 -4.29 -22.35
CA LYS A 267 -14.30 -4.03 -21.44
C LYS A 267 -14.51 -5.10 -20.35
N ASN A 268 -14.31 -6.37 -20.69
CA ASN A 268 -14.44 -7.49 -19.74
C ASN A 268 -13.11 -8.19 -19.47
N GLY A 269 -11.98 -7.61 -19.91
CA GLY A 269 -10.70 -8.26 -19.95
C GLY A 269 -10.61 -9.34 -21.06
N LYS A 270 -9.44 -9.59 -21.57
CA LYS A 270 -9.18 -10.61 -22.60
C LYS A 270 -7.96 -11.45 -22.22
N LYS A 271 -8.18 -12.76 -22.03
CA LYS A 271 -7.06 -13.70 -21.85
C LYS A 271 -6.20 -13.70 -23.13
N ILE A 272 -4.92 -13.38 -22.99
CA ILE A 272 -3.96 -13.33 -24.09
C ILE A 272 -3.28 -14.69 -24.21
N TRP A 273 -2.77 -15.20 -23.09
CA TRP A 273 -2.18 -16.55 -23.04
C TRP A 273 -2.25 -17.13 -21.62
N SER A 274 -2.16 -18.47 -21.53
CA SER A 274 -1.93 -19.25 -20.31
C SER A 274 -0.87 -20.30 -20.64
N ARG A 275 0.20 -20.36 -19.83
CA ARG A 275 1.34 -21.23 -20.07
C ARG A 275 1.74 -22.00 -18.83
N LYS A 276 1.99 -23.29 -18.97
CA LYS A 276 2.57 -24.10 -17.90
C LYS A 276 4.05 -23.75 -17.73
N LYS A 277 4.46 -23.59 -16.47
CA LYS A 277 5.82 -23.25 -16.05
C LYS A 277 6.27 -24.28 -15.01
N PRO A 278 6.94 -25.37 -15.41
CA PRO A 278 7.29 -26.46 -14.50
C PRO A 278 8.04 -26.02 -13.26
N GLU A 279 8.87 -24.95 -13.38
CA GLU A 279 9.64 -24.34 -12.32
C GLU A 279 8.79 -23.61 -11.28
N LEU A 280 7.54 -23.26 -11.57
CA LEU A 280 6.66 -22.48 -10.69
C LEU A 280 5.86 -23.37 -9.71
N SER A 281 6.49 -24.27 -8.97
CA SER A 281 5.81 -25.03 -7.94
C SER A 281 5.50 -24.15 -6.72
N GLY A 282 4.21 -24.09 -6.35
CA GLY A 282 3.76 -23.22 -5.27
C GLY A 282 3.91 -21.73 -5.61
N ALA A 283 3.57 -21.32 -6.85
CA ALA A 283 3.66 -19.93 -7.28
C ALA A 283 2.73 -19.03 -6.47
N ARG A 284 3.27 -17.96 -5.88
CA ARG A 284 2.55 -17.01 -5.02
C ARG A 284 2.54 -15.62 -5.64
N GLY A 285 3.41 -14.75 -5.16
CA GLY A 285 3.47 -13.36 -5.61
C GLY A 285 3.93 -13.22 -7.06
N VAL A 286 3.32 -12.26 -7.75
CA VAL A 286 3.72 -11.78 -9.07
C VAL A 286 4.00 -10.29 -8.95
N THR A 287 5.07 -9.81 -9.58
CA THR A 287 5.44 -8.39 -9.57
C THR A 287 5.85 -7.96 -10.97
N CYS A 288 5.28 -6.86 -11.45
CA CYS A 288 5.59 -6.29 -12.76
C CYS A 288 6.65 -5.20 -12.64
N MET A 289 7.56 -5.15 -13.60
CA MET A 289 8.59 -4.11 -13.73
C MET A 289 8.22 -3.08 -14.80
N ASP A 290 8.86 -1.92 -14.76
CA ASP A 290 8.66 -0.82 -15.72
C ASP A 290 8.96 -1.22 -17.17
N ASN A 291 9.92 -2.12 -17.37
CA ASN A 291 10.26 -2.63 -18.72
C ASN A 291 9.26 -3.68 -19.24
N GLY A 292 8.27 -4.05 -18.42
CA GLY A 292 7.25 -5.04 -18.75
C GLY A 292 7.61 -6.47 -18.38
N ASP A 293 8.79 -6.74 -17.84
CA ASP A 293 9.14 -8.05 -17.29
C ASP A 293 8.38 -8.31 -16.00
N ILE A 294 8.24 -9.58 -15.66
CA ILE A 294 7.55 -10.02 -14.45
C ILE A 294 8.40 -10.95 -13.63
N TRP A 295 8.31 -10.83 -12.31
CA TRP A 295 8.91 -11.75 -11.37
C TRP A 295 7.83 -12.57 -10.68
N VAL A 296 8.05 -13.87 -10.53
CA VAL A 296 7.14 -14.79 -9.88
C VAL A 296 7.86 -15.55 -8.77
N SER A 297 7.35 -15.45 -7.55
CA SER A 297 7.85 -16.20 -6.41
C SER A 297 7.20 -17.58 -6.35
N ALA A 298 8.01 -18.64 -6.37
CA ALA A 298 7.58 -20.04 -6.35
C ALA A 298 8.08 -20.73 -5.08
N SER A 299 7.24 -20.71 -4.03
CA SER A 299 7.62 -21.12 -2.67
C SER A 299 8.09 -22.55 -2.57
N HIS A 300 7.39 -23.52 -3.19
CA HIS A 300 7.74 -24.93 -3.09
C HIS A 300 9.00 -25.29 -3.89
N SER A 301 9.26 -24.58 -4.98
CA SER A 301 10.51 -24.76 -5.71
C SER A 301 11.68 -23.99 -5.09
N GLY A 302 11.43 -23.07 -4.16
CA GLY A 302 12.46 -22.19 -3.61
C GLY A 302 13.03 -21.21 -4.65
N LEU A 303 12.24 -20.81 -5.65
CA LEU A 303 12.71 -20.01 -6.77
C LEU A 303 11.94 -18.67 -6.86
N VAL A 304 12.65 -17.65 -7.32
CA VAL A 304 12.06 -16.42 -7.86
C VAL A 304 12.50 -16.30 -9.31
N VAL A 305 11.53 -16.31 -10.22
CA VAL A 305 11.79 -16.47 -11.66
C VAL A 305 11.35 -15.22 -12.41
N ARG A 306 12.22 -14.71 -13.26
CA ARG A 306 11.93 -13.59 -14.16
C ARG A 306 11.47 -14.10 -15.52
N TYR A 307 10.41 -13.49 -16.02
CA TYR A 307 9.92 -13.71 -17.37
C TYR A 307 9.81 -12.39 -18.12
N SER A 308 10.00 -12.45 -19.44
CA SER A 308 9.58 -11.35 -20.31
C SER A 308 8.07 -11.19 -20.30
N ASN A 309 7.57 -10.07 -20.81
CA ASN A 309 6.13 -9.82 -20.95
C ASN A 309 5.40 -10.90 -21.78
N GLU A 310 6.13 -11.60 -22.65
CA GLU A 310 5.62 -12.72 -23.45
C GLU A 310 5.79 -14.09 -22.76
N GLY A 311 6.22 -14.09 -21.51
CA GLY A 311 6.33 -15.30 -20.68
C GLY A 311 7.55 -16.17 -21.01
N THR A 312 8.61 -15.63 -21.62
CA THR A 312 9.90 -16.31 -21.78
C THR A 312 10.74 -16.11 -20.53
N ARG A 313 11.25 -17.19 -19.94
CA ARG A 313 12.12 -17.14 -18.77
C ARG A 313 13.44 -16.46 -19.11
N THR A 314 13.83 -15.43 -18.34
CA THR A 314 15.04 -14.63 -18.57
C THR A 314 16.04 -14.72 -17.42
N ALA A 315 15.58 -14.98 -16.18
CA ALA A 315 16.45 -15.22 -15.03
C ALA A 315 15.79 -16.11 -13.97
N THR A 316 16.60 -16.67 -13.09
CA THR A 316 16.15 -17.49 -11.94
C THR A 316 17.06 -17.25 -10.77
N LEU A 317 16.48 -17.00 -9.59
CA LEU A 317 17.17 -16.88 -8.33
C LEU A 317 16.67 -17.97 -7.37
N ALA A 318 17.57 -18.59 -6.61
CA ALA A 318 17.24 -19.64 -5.66
C ALA A 318 17.26 -19.12 -4.21
N PHE A 319 16.25 -19.52 -3.45
CA PHE A 319 16.08 -19.19 -2.04
C PHE A 319 15.73 -20.44 -1.25
N LYS A 320 16.35 -20.64 -0.09
CA LYS A 320 16.09 -21.83 0.73
C LYS A 320 14.75 -21.80 1.47
N ASN A 321 14.24 -20.60 1.82
CA ASN A 321 13.21 -20.41 2.83
C ASN A 321 11.88 -19.88 2.22
N GLN A 322 11.33 -20.61 1.26
CA GLN A 322 9.99 -20.39 0.69
C GLN A 322 9.71 -18.92 0.27
N PRO A 323 10.28 -18.43 -0.84
CA PRO A 323 9.98 -17.08 -1.33
C PRO A 323 8.47 -16.94 -1.56
N SER A 324 7.85 -15.95 -0.92
CA SER A 324 6.39 -15.76 -0.93
C SER A 324 5.96 -14.62 -1.85
N GLY A 325 6.72 -13.54 -1.90
CA GLY A 325 6.39 -12.39 -2.72
C GLY A 325 7.56 -11.46 -2.95
N SER A 326 7.29 -10.46 -3.77
CA SER A 326 8.25 -9.43 -4.12
C SER A 326 7.56 -8.10 -4.37
N ALA A 327 8.31 -7.00 -4.26
CA ALA A 327 7.87 -5.65 -4.58
C ALA A 327 9.00 -4.89 -5.29
N ILE A 328 8.63 -3.87 -6.07
CA ILE A 328 9.58 -2.94 -6.68
C ILE A 328 9.64 -1.68 -5.83
N ASP A 329 10.83 -1.14 -5.61
CA ASP A 329 11.02 0.15 -4.94
C ASP A 329 11.17 1.33 -5.92
N THR A 330 11.36 2.53 -5.37
CA THR A 330 11.53 3.78 -6.14
C THR A 330 12.71 3.76 -7.10
N ASP A 331 13.74 2.98 -6.82
CA ASP A 331 14.94 2.86 -7.64
C ASP A 331 14.84 1.71 -8.65
N GLY A 332 13.67 1.06 -8.72
CA GLY A 332 13.40 -0.07 -9.60
C GLY A 332 14.07 -1.36 -9.14
N LYS A 333 14.51 -1.44 -7.88
CA LYS A 333 15.06 -2.65 -7.29
C LYS A 333 13.94 -3.60 -6.86
N LEU A 334 14.20 -4.89 -6.96
CA LEU A 334 13.25 -5.93 -6.55
C LEU A 334 13.54 -6.38 -5.12
N TRP A 335 12.57 -6.23 -4.24
CA TRP A 335 12.60 -6.79 -2.89
C TRP A 335 11.94 -8.17 -2.88
N ILE A 336 12.54 -9.13 -2.17
CA ILE A 336 12.06 -10.50 -2.06
C ILE A 336 11.90 -10.85 -0.58
N PHE A 337 10.76 -11.47 -0.28
CA PHE A 337 10.34 -11.87 1.06
C PHE A 337 10.13 -13.36 1.11
N CYS A 338 10.73 -14.00 2.12
CA CYS A 338 10.62 -15.43 2.33
C CYS A 338 9.77 -15.72 3.57
N ARG A 339 8.90 -16.72 3.46
CA ARG A 339 7.95 -17.05 4.53
C ARG A 339 8.64 -17.53 5.81
N GLU A 340 9.75 -18.24 5.68
CA GLU A 340 10.47 -18.89 6.77
C GLU A 340 11.89 -18.31 6.94
N ASP A 341 12.03 -17.00 6.74
CA ASP A 341 13.30 -16.28 6.88
C ASP A 341 13.03 -14.91 7.49
N SER A 342 13.79 -14.53 8.49
CA SER A 342 13.78 -13.17 9.06
C SER A 342 14.47 -12.16 8.15
N ARG A 343 15.24 -12.62 7.17
CA ARG A 343 15.94 -11.76 6.23
C ARG A 343 15.06 -11.32 5.09
N ILE A 344 15.31 -10.09 4.65
CA ILE A 344 14.79 -9.51 3.41
C ILE A 344 15.93 -9.38 2.41
N PHE A 345 15.61 -9.54 1.13
CA PHE A 345 16.60 -9.55 0.06
C PHE A 345 16.23 -8.48 -0.97
N ARG A 346 17.24 -7.73 -1.44
CA ARG A 346 17.07 -6.82 -2.56
C ARG A 346 17.91 -7.30 -3.74
N VAL A 347 17.32 -7.26 -4.93
CA VAL A 347 17.92 -7.70 -6.18
C VAL A 347 18.05 -6.53 -7.13
N ASP A 348 19.20 -6.39 -7.76
CA ASP A 348 19.37 -5.51 -8.91
C ASP A 348 18.86 -6.21 -10.18
N PRO A 349 17.75 -5.76 -10.77
CA PRO A 349 17.17 -6.41 -11.94
C PRO A 349 17.99 -6.19 -13.22
N LYS A 350 19.00 -5.29 -13.23
CA LYS A 350 19.91 -5.12 -14.35
C LYS A 350 20.93 -6.25 -14.41
N THR A 351 21.37 -6.72 -13.25
CA THR A 351 22.36 -7.79 -13.14
C THR A 351 21.74 -9.13 -12.74
N ASN A 352 20.49 -9.14 -12.30
CA ASN A 352 19.80 -10.28 -11.69
C ASN A 352 20.57 -10.86 -10.48
N LYS A 353 21.20 -9.99 -9.69
CA LYS A 353 21.96 -10.40 -8.49
C LYS A 353 21.38 -9.76 -7.23
N ILE A 354 21.47 -10.47 -6.13
CA ILE A 354 21.18 -9.91 -4.79
C ILE A 354 22.26 -8.88 -4.50
N ASP A 355 21.87 -7.64 -4.25
CA ASP A 355 22.78 -6.52 -3.93
C ASP A 355 22.66 -6.08 -2.45
N LEU A 356 21.64 -6.58 -1.72
CA LEU A 356 21.45 -6.29 -0.32
C LEU A 356 20.75 -7.47 0.38
N VAL A 357 21.21 -7.80 1.58
CA VAL A 357 20.55 -8.73 2.51
C VAL A 357 20.51 -8.06 3.88
N LYS A 358 19.36 -8.03 4.50
CA LYS A 358 19.16 -7.51 5.86
C LYS A 358 18.33 -8.46 6.68
N ASP A 359 18.72 -8.61 7.94
CA ASP A 359 17.95 -9.34 8.93
C ASP A 359 17.01 -8.37 9.66
N ILE A 360 15.74 -8.72 9.76
CA ILE A 360 14.76 -8.04 10.63
C ILE A 360 14.76 -8.81 11.95
N VAL A 361 15.64 -8.41 12.84
CA VAL A 361 15.90 -9.11 14.12
C VAL A 361 14.59 -9.27 14.91
N GLY A 362 14.34 -10.47 15.40
CA GLY A 362 13.11 -10.78 16.16
C GLY A 362 11.87 -11.01 15.30
N SER A 363 11.95 -10.88 13.97
CA SER A 363 10.85 -11.28 13.09
C SER A 363 10.90 -12.80 12.84
N GLY A 364 9.73 -13.45 12.77
CA GLY A 364 9.66 -14.90 12.53
C GLY A 364 9.63 -15.31 11.06
N GLY A 365 9.55 -14.33 10.14
CA GLY A 365 9.41 -14.54 8.70
C GLY A 365 8.38 -13.62 8.05
N HIS A 366 8.35 -13.60 6.72
CA HIS A 366 7.63 -12.58 5.96
C HIS A 366 6.71 -13.21 4.91
N TYR A 367 5.45 -13.41 5.27
CA TYR A 367 4.45 -13.92 4.34
C TYR A 367 3.66 -12.78 3.69
N THR A 368 4.20 -12.22 2.61
CA THR A 368 3.55 -11.09 1.91
C THR A 368 3.74 -11.17 0.40
N TYR A 369 2.80 -10.62 -0.38
CA TYR A 369 2.85 -10.44 -1.83
C TYR A 369 1.73 -9.50 -2.31
N SER A 370 1.90 -8.21 -2.09
CA SER A 370 0.97 -7.13 -2.46
C SER A 370 1.76 -5.86 -2.76
N ASP A 371 1.14 -4.69 -2.77
CA ASP A 371 1.80 -3.42 -3.05
C ASP A 371 2.52 -2.84 -1.82
N MET A 372 3.60 -3.49 -1.39
CA MET A 372 4.37 -3.15 -0.19
C MET A 372 5.12 -1.81 -0.27
N THR A 373 5.14 -1.19 -1.42
CA THR A 373 5.87 0.07 -1.70
C THR A 373 4.96 1.20 -2.18
N GLY A 374 3.70 0.91 -2.52
CA GLY A 374 2.76 1.89 -3.07
C GLY A 374 2.95 2.17 -4.57
N ILE A 375 3.79 1.40 -5.27
CA ILE A 375 4.00 1.62 -6.70
C ILE A 375 2.73 1.38 -7.50
N ILE A 376 1.95 0.36 -7.19
CA ILE A 376 0.73 0.03 -7.94
C ILE A 376 -0.31 1.12 -7.75
N SER A 377 -0.57 1.54 -6.51
CA SER A 377 -1.55 2.58 -6.22
C SER A 377 -1.17 3.94 -6.83
N ARG A 378 0.10 4.35 -6.72
CA ARG A 378 0.56 5.69 -7.16
C ARG A 378 0.90 5.81 -8.63
N THR A 379 1.25 4.72 -9.32
CA THR A 379 1.80 4.79 -10.68
C THR A 379 1.01 3.99 -11.70
N ILE A 380 0.32 2.93 -11.29
CA ILE A 380 -0.45 2.04 -12.17
C ILE A 380 -1.94 2.30 -12.03
N THR A 381 -2.50 2.28 -10.83
CA THR A 381 -3.91 2.56 -10.56
C THR A 381 -4.25 4.01 -10.86
N THR A 382 -3.43 4.93 -10.35
CA THR A 382 -3.50 6.37 -10.63
C THR A 382 -2.07 6.92 -10.82
N ARG A 383 -1.92 8.12 -11.36
CA ARG A 383 -0.64 8.80 -11.40
C ARG A 383 -0.70 9.98 -10.46
N VAL A 384 0.18 10.00 -9.47
CA VAL A 384 0.23 11.02 -8.44
C VAL A 384 1.63 11.58 -8.34
N GLY A 385 1.74 12.90 -8.28
CA GLY A 385 2.97 13.63 -7.96
C GLY A 385 2.70 14.61 -6.82
N ASP A 386 3.59 14.64 -5.84
CA ASP A 386 3.50 15.57 -4.72
C ASP A 386 4.60 16.62 -4.80
N TRP A 387 4.27 17.82 -4.37
CA TRP A 387 5.21 18.91 -4.17
C TRP A 387 4.96 19.56 -2.81
N VAL A 388 6.01 19.61 -2.00
CA VAL A 388 5.96 20.20 -0.67
C VAL A 388 6.86 21.42 -0.63
N VAL A 389 6.33 22.54 -0.17
CA VAL A 389 7.07 23.79 -0.01
C VAL A 389 6.81 24.35 1.38
N THR A 390 7.84 24.95 1.97
CA THR A 390 7.74 25.65 3.27
C THR A 390 8.01 27.12 3.06
N TYR A 391 7.09 27.95 3.48
CA TYR A 391 7.22 29.41 3.53
C TYR A 391 7.66 29.85 4.92
N ASP A 392 8.55 30.85 4.98
CA ASP A 392 8.97 31.53 6.19
C ASP A 392 8.45 32.98 6.12
N SER A 393 7.66 33.42 7.09
CA SER A 393 7.17 34.80 7.18
C SER A 393 8.13 35.71 7.89
N ASP A 394 9.26 35.18 8.42
CA ASP A 394 10.21 35.90 9.30
C ASP A 394 9.59 36.41 10.62
N ALA A 395 8.33 36.17 10.90
CA ALA A 395 7.62 36.60 12.09
C ALA A 395 6.92 35.45 12.79
N ALA A 396 7.17 35.27 14.08
CA ALA A 396 6.46 34.28 14.91
C ALA A 396 4.95 34.60 14.93
N ASP A 397 4.15 33.56 15.11
CA ASP A 397 2.69 33.65 15.24
C ASP A 397 1.94 34.31 14.08
N THR A 398 2.56 34.39 12.91
CA THR A 398 1.89 34.85 11.68
C THR A 398 0.59 34.12 11.47
N ILE A 399 -0.50 34.84 11.22
CA ILE A 399 -1.80 34.26 10.91
C ILE A 399 -1.89 34.04 9.39
N TRP A 400 -1.88 32.77 8.98
CA TRP A 400 -2.04 32.39 7.59
C TRP A 400 -3.51 32.42 7.22
N LYS A 401 -3.89 33.14 6.16
CA LYS A 401 -5.31 33.43 5.84
C LYS A 401 -5.84 32.62 4.70
N ARG A 402 -5.07 32.46 3.64
CA ARG A 402 -5.57 31.85 2.41
C ARG A 402 -4.41 31.28 1.58
N VAL A 403 -4.70 30.17 0.91
CA VAL A 403 -3.88 29.63 -0.18
C VAL A 403 -4.73 29.59 -1.43
N SER A 404 -4.19 30.06 -2.55
CA SER A 404 -4.83 29.99 -3.86
C SER A 404 -3.81 29.61 -4.92
N TRP A 405 -4.28 29.04 -6.02
CA TRP A 405 -3.41 28.65 -7.12
C TRP A 405 -4.09 28.83 -8.47
N LYS A 406 -3.24 28.97 -9.51
CA LYS A 406 -3.66 28.97 -10.91
C LYS A 406 -3.25 27.64 -11.53
N SER A 407 -4.19 26.95 -12.13
CA SER A 407 -3.98 25.59 -12.68
C SER A 407 -4.71 25.40 -14.01
N ASP A 408 -4.30 24.36 -14.73
CA ASP A 408 -5.06 23.70 -15.79
C ASP A 408 -5.31 22.26 -15.35
N GLU A 409 -6.57 21.88 -15.25
CA GLU A 409 -7.00 20.57 -14.75
C GLU A 409 -7.87 19.88 -15.81
N PRO A 410 -7.26 19.22 -16.82
CA PRO A 410 -8.00 18.46 -17.81
C PRO A 410 -8.91 17.41 -17.19
N GLU A 411 -9.97 17.00 -17.90
CA GLU A 411 -10.90 15.97 -17.44
C GLU A 411 -10.17 14.72 -16.93
N GLY A 412 -10.56 14.24 -15.76
CA GLY A 412 -9.94 13.10 -15.09
C GLY A 412 -8.65 13.44 -14.33
N THR A 413 -8.35 14.73 -14.15
CA THR A 413 -7.22 15.19 -13.34
C THR A 413 -7.67 16.05 -12.17
N SER A 414 -6.80 16.26 -11.19
CA SER A 414 -7.06 17.17 -10.08
C SER A 414 -5.77 17.70 -9.46
N ILE A 415 -5.87 18.88 -8.84
CA ILE A 415 -4.87 19.43 -7.92
C ILE A 415 -5.54 19.61 -6.56
N LYS A 416 -4.91 19.09 -5.51
CA LYS A 416 -5.32 19.25 -4.12
C LYS A 416 -4.18 19.86 -3.33
N ALA A 417 -4.50 20.61 -2.28
CA ALA A 417 -3.52 21.16 -1.37
C ALA A 417 -3.94 20.92 0.08
N SER A 418 -2.96 20.68 0.93
CA SER A 418 -3.09 20.66 2.39
C SER A 418 -2.02 21.56 3.00
N VAL A 419 -2.32 22.15 4.13
CA VAL A 419 -1.41 23.06 4.83
C VAL A 419 -1.20 22.65 6.27
N ARG A 420 -0.04 23.03 6.84
CA ARG A 420 0.23 23.00 8.27
C ARG A 420 1.19 24.12 8.66
N SER A 421 1.17 24.56 9.90
CA SER A 421 1.98 25.69 10.39
C SER A 421 2.88 25.30 11.55
N SER A 422 3.95 26.08 11.76
CA SER A 422 4.93 25.88 12.82
C SER A 422 5.62 27.19 13.18
N ASN A 423 6.04 27.35 14.44
CA ASN A 423 6.91 28.44 14.83
C ASN A 423 8.41 28.11 14.77
N ASP A 424 8.77 26.84 14.81
CA ASP A 424 10.17 26.37 14.94
C ASP A 424 10.65 25.48 13.80
N ASN A 425 9.78 25.25 12.78
CA ASN A 425 10.03 24.35 11.65
C ASN A 425 10.29 22.89 12.08
N LYS A 426 9.89 22.53 13.28
CA LYS A 426 10.06 21.19 13.88
C LYS A 426 8.73 20.62 14.36
N LYS A 427 8.01 21.41 15.17
CA LYS A 427 6.69 21.06 15.66
C LYS A 427 5.63 21.68 14.76
N TRP A 428 4.80 20.84 14.15
CA TRP A 428 3.82 21.24 13.16
C TRP A 428 2.40 21.05 13.67
N SER A 429 1.48 21.94 13.27
CA SER A 429 0.04 21.71 13.40
C SER A 429 -0.40 20.48 12.60
N ARG A 430 -1.63 20.05 12.77
CA ARG A 430 -2.23 19.05 11.89
C ARG A 430 -2.36 19.56 10.45
N TRP A 431 -2.30 18.64 9.49
CA TRP A 431 -2.63 18.97 8.11
C TRP A 431 -4.10 19.36 7.99
N GLU A 432 -4.37 20.44 7.30
CA GLU A 432 -5.68 20.94 6.92
C GLU A 432 -5.81 20.93 5.40
N ASP A 433 -6.81 20.20 4.87
CA ASP A 433 -7.10 20.23 3.44
C ASP A 433 -7.75 21.56 3.07
N VAL A 434 -7.26 22.17 1.98
CA VAL A 434 -7.73 23.49 1.56
C VAL A 434 -8.27 23.48 0.13
N SER A 435 -9.34 24.21 -0.11
CA SER A 435 -9.84 24.48 -1.44
C SER A 435 -9.12 25.68 -2.05
N ASN A 436 -9.01 25.73 -3.39
CA ASN A 436 -8.39 26.85 -4.10
C ASN A 436 -9.06 28.18 -3.72
N GLY A 437 -8.30 29.09 -3.14
CA GLY A 437 -8.78 30.39 -2.65
C GLY A 437 -9.60 30.31 -1.36
N GLY A 438 -9.68 29.14 -0.70
CA GLY A 438 -10.36 28.95 0.57
C GLY A 438 -9.63 29.66 1.74
N ARG A 439 -10.38 29.98 2.79
CA ARG A 439 -9.80 30.49 4.05
C ARG A 439 -9.24 29.33 4.83
N LEU A 440 -8.11 29.56 5.48
CA LEU A 440 -7.50 28.65 6.43
C LEU A 440 -8.17 28.78 7.80
N SER A 441 -8.14 27.72 8.60
CA SER A 441 -8.59 27.74 9.98
C SER A 441 -7.73 28.68 10.84
N SER A 442 -8.26 29.10 12.00
CA SER A 442 -7.51 29.90 12.98
C SER A 442 -6.30 29.18 13.56
N ASP A 443 -6.24 27.84 13.42
CA ASP A 443 -5.16 27.00 13.93
C ASP A 443 -3.90 27.07 13.06
N GLN A 444 -4.03 27.58 11.80
CA GLN A 444 -2.91 27.78 10.92
C GLN A 444 -2.19 29.09 11.28
N ARG A 445 -1.43 29.01 12.38
CA ARG A 445 -0.68 30.12 12.97
C ARG A 445 0.75 29.68 13.27
N GLY A 446 1.73 30.53 12.89
CA GLY A 446 3.14 30.25 13.11
C GLY A 446 4.04 30.94 12.09
N ARG A 447 5.35 31.01 12.36
CA ARG A 447 6.34 31.60 11.45
C ARG A 447 6.38 30.88 10.10
N TYR A 448 6.26 29.55 10.09
CA TYR A 448 6.35 28.72 8.91
C TYR A 448 4.98 28.20 8.49
N LEU A 449 4.70 28.22 7.19
CA LEU A 449 3.60 27.49 6.57
C LEU A 449 4.16 26.45 5.60
N GLN A 450 3.82 25.21 5.79
CA GLN A 450 4.13 24.14 4.83
C GLN A 450 2.90 23.80 4.02
N ILE A 451 3.07 23.72 2.69
CA ILE A 451 2.01 23.38 1.76
C ILE A 451 2.40 22.09 1.04
N TRP A 452 1.55 21.10 1.10
CA TRP A 452 1.64 19.86 0.34
C TRP A 452 0.63 19.91 -0.81
N THR A 453 1.12 19.99 -2.03
CA THR A 453 0.29 20.01 -3.24
C THR A 453 0.39 18.66 -3.92
N THR A 454 -0.76 18.03 -4.18
CA THR A 454 -0.88 16.74 -4.87
C THR A 454 -1.50 16.95 -6.24
N LEU A 455 -0.75 16.61 -7.30
CA LEU A 455 -1.23 16.55 -8.68
C LEU A 455 -1.61 15.11 -9.01
N GLN A 456 -2.81 14.88 -9.54
CA GLN A 456 -3.33 13.54 -9.77
C GLN A 456 -3.94 13.37 -11.16
N ILE A 457 -3.66 12.21 -11.80
CA ILE A 457 -4.36 11.73 -13.00
C ILE A 457 -5.15 10.48 -12.60
N LYS A 458 -6.46 10.60 -12.47
CA LYS A 458 -7.37 9.48 -12.20
C LYS A 458 -7.77 8.75 -13.48
N LYS A 459 -7.87 9.49 -14.60
CA LYS A 459 -8.29 8.98 -15.90
C LYS A 459 -7.58 9.71 -17.02
N GLY A 460 -7.28 9.00 -18.10
CA GLY A 460 -6.61 9.59 -19.27
C GLY A 460 -5.10 9.69 -19.14
N SER A 461 -4.47 10.53 -19.96
CA SER A 461 -3.00 10.65 -20.07
C SER A 461 -2.46 12.07 -19.89
N LYS A 462 -3.34 13.09 -19.87
CA LYS A 462 -2.92 14.48 -19.68
C LYS A 462 -2.60 14.71 -18.20
N SER A 463 -1.53 15.47 -17.92
CA SER A 463 -1.20 15.92 -16.56
C SER A 463 -1.96 17.19 -16.22
N PRO A 464 -2.41 17.36 -14.97
CA PRO A 464 -2.74 18.71 -14.49
C PRO A 464 -1.47 19.56 -14.45
N ILE A 465 -1.62 20.86 -14.58
CA ILE A 465 -0.50 21.82 -14.53
C ILE A 465 -0.80 22.83 -13.44
N LEU A 466 0.14 23.01 -12.52
CA LEU A 466 0.13 24.09 -11.54
C LEU A 466 1.07 25.19 -12.03
N TYR A 467 0.51 26.39 -12.26
CA TYR A 467 1.26 27.54 -12.77
C TYR A 467 1.75 28.46 -11.65
N ASP A 468 0.94 28.64 -10.63
CA ASP A 468 1.18 29.61 -9.57
C ASP A 468 0.53 29.16 -8.25
N LEU A 469 1.15 29.52 -7.13
CA LEU A 469 0.63 29.28 -5.79
C LEU A 469 0.87 30.54 -4.94
N THR A 470 -0.23 31.14 -4.48
CA THR A 470 -0.23 32.40 -3.73
C THR A 470 -0.71 32.17 -2.31
N ILE A 471 0.01 32.76 -1.35
CA ILE A 471 -0.31 32.72 0.07
C ILE A 471 -0.60 34.14 0.55
N THR A 472 -1.63 34.30 1.39
CA THR A 472 -1.89 35.54 2.10
C THR A 472 -1.84 35.32 3.61
N SER A 473 -1.22 36.26 4.31
CA SER A 473 -1.08 36.26 5.77
C SER A 473 -1.41 37.63 6.35
N SER A 474 -1.51 37.70 7.68
CA SER A 474 -1.40 38.93 8.45
C SER A 474 -0.53 38.67 9.67
N LEU A 475 0.20 39.62 10.02
CA LEU A 475 0.90 39.70 11.28
C LEU A 475 -0.07 39.86 12.46
#